data_edd4a384bc20cc02685f953d9a33ac54
#
_entry.id   edd4a384bc20cc02685f953d9a33ac54
#
_cell.length_a   1.000
_cell.length_b   1.000
_cell.length_c   1.000
_cell.angle_alpha   90.00
_cell.angle_beta   90.00
_cell.angle_gamma   90.00
#
_symmetry.space_group_name_H-M   'P 1'
#
loop_
_entity.id
_entity.type
_entity.pdbx_description
1 polymer ?
#
loop_
_entity_poly.entity_id
_entity_poly.type
_entity_poly.pdbx_seq_one_letter_code
_entity_poly.pdbx_strand_id
1 'polypeptide(L)'
;SDIETIADIFSQGLLVIIAELLKLIVVIAMMFYTDWRLAIIAMLTIPVLLVATAWFKRNIKAAFQDVREQVSQLNTFVQEHIVGMNIVQIFNREDAEYKKFKSINQSHREAHVRSIFYYAVFFPIVEVLSAMSIGLIVWYGGQGILSGKDITIGELIAFILFVHMMFRPIRQLADRFNVLQMGIVGSERVFKVLDTNEIIKDIGVNNLENMQGAISFNKVDFAY
;
A
#
# COMPACT_ATOMS: atom_id res chain seq x y z
N SER A 1 -17.25 1.98 -1.96
CA SER A 1 -17.49 1.17 -3.20
C SER A 1 -16.22 1.09 -4.02
N ASP A 2 -16.07 0.08 -4.91
CA ASP A 2 -14.87 -0.06 -5.75
C ASP A 2 -14.67 1.18 -6.65
N ILE A 3 -15.74 1.81 -7.08
CA ILE A 3 -15.70 3.07 -7.86
C ILE A 3 -15.12 4.23 -7.04
N GLU A 4 -15.49 4.34 -5.79
CA GLU A 4 -14.95 5.35 -4.87
C GLU A 4 -13.46 5.12 -4.61
N THR A 5 -13.06 3.87 -4.41
CA THR A 5 -11.65 3.48 -4.29
C THR A 5 -10.85 3.86 -5.54
N ILE A 6 -11.40 3.66 -6.73
CA ILE A 6 -10.78 4.08 -8.00
C ILE A 6 -10.67 5.62 -8.06
N ALA A 7 -11.73 6.35 -7.69
CA ALA A 7 -11.71 7.81 -7.66
C ALA A 7 -10.67 8.37 -6.69
N ASP A 8 -10.52 7.77 -5.50
CA ASP A 8 -9.51 8.15 -4.50
C ASP A 8 -8.08 7.91 -5.00
N ILE A 9 -7.87 6.85 -5.79
CA ILE A 9 -6.56 6.57 -6.37
C ILE A 9 -6.18 7.61 -7.41
N PHE A 10 -7.11 7.98 -8.29
CA PHE A 10 -6.84 9.01 -9.29
C PHE A 10 -6.65 10.38 -8.66
N SER A 11 -7.44 10.75 -7.64
CA SER A 11 -7.39 12.08 -7.02
C SER A 11 -6.27 12.25 -6.01
N GLN A 12 -6.02 11.25 -5.15
CA GLN A 12 -5.06 11.36 -4.05
C GLN A 12 -3.83 10.45 -4.20
N GLY A 13 -3.91 9.42 -5.06
CA GLY A 13 -2.84 8.47 -5.28
C GLY A 13 -1.95 8.87 -6.45
N LEU A 14 -2.48 8.78 -7.64
CA LEU A 14 -1.70 8.86 -8.89
C LEU A 14 -1.16 10.27 -9.16
N LEU A 15 -1.96 11.31 -8.94
CA LEU A 15 -1.53 12.70 -9.10
C LEU A 15 -0.39 13.05 -8.13
N VAL A 16 -0.51 12.64 -6.86
CA VAL A 16 0.53 12.89 -5.86
C VAL A 16 1.83 12.15 -6.21
N ILE A 17 1.73 10.90 -6.68
CA ILE A 17 2.90 10.13 -7.09
C ILE A 17 3.60 10.77 -8.28
N ILE A 18 2.85 11.19 -9.31
CA ILE A 18 3.41 11.88 -10.48
C ILE A 18 4.09 13.19 -10.04
N ALA A 19 3.45 13.98 -9.18
CA ALA A 19 4.01 15.22 -8.67
C ALA A 19 5.32 14.99 -7.89
N GLU A 20 5.36 13.96 -7.02
CA GLU A 20 6.57 13.64 -6.25
C GLU A 20 7.68 13.06 -7.13
N LEU A 21 7.35 12.29 -8.18
CA LEU A 21 8.34 11.82 -9.17
C LEU A 21 8.91 12.98 -10.00
N LEU A 22 8.06 13.89 -10.48
CA LEU A 22 8.51 15.08 -11.21
C LEU A 22 9.41 15.94 -10.33
N LYS A 23 9.02 16.17 -9.09
CA LYS A 23 9.84 16.90 -8.12
C LYS A 23 11.19 16.22 -7.90
N LEU A 24 11.23 14.90 -7.76
CA LEU A 24 12.47 14.14 -7.60
C LEU A 24 13.40 14.34 -8.82
N ILE A 25 12.85 14.25 -10.03
CA ILE A 25 13.60 14.47 -11.28
C ILE A 25 14.17 15.88 -11.32
N VAL A 26 13.35 16.90 -11.02
CA VAL A 26 13.79 18.30 -11.00
C VAL A 26 14.87 18.54 -9.96
N VAL A 27 14.71 18.01 -8.75
CA VAL A 27 15.71 18.14 -7.67
C VAL A 27 17.04 17.49 -8.08
N ILE A 28 17.00 16.28 -8.64
CA ILE A 28 18.21 15.60 -9.12
C ILE A 28 18.87 16.42 -10.25
N ALA A 29 18.10 16.93 -11.21
CA ALA A 29 18.63 17.76 -12.29
C ALA A 29 19.29 19.03 -11.75
N MET A 30 18.66 19.70 -10.78
CA MET A 30 19.21 20.89 -10.13
C MET A 30 20.50 20.57 -9.34
N MET A 31 20.56 19.41 -8.66
CA MET A 31 21.78 18.97 -7.98
C MET A 31 22.96 18.83 -8.98
N PHE A 32 22.74 18.16 -10.11
CA PHE A 32 23.78 18.00 -11.13
C PHE A 32 24.15 19.31 -11.81
N TYR A 33 23.20 20.23 -11.99
CA TYR A 33 23.46 21.56 -12.54
C TYR A 33 24.30 22.45 -11.61
N THR A 34 24.06 22.34 -10.28
CA THR A 34 24.75 23.15 -9.27
C THR A 34 26.18 22.65 -9.04
N ASP A 35 26.38 21.41 -8.67
CA ASP A 35 27.69 20.75 -8.58
C ASP A 35 27.53 19.23 -8.72
N TRP A 36 28.05 18.68 -9.81
CA TRP A 36 27.94 17.24 -10.10
C TRP A 36 28.69 16.36 -9.08
N ARG A 37 29.75 16.87 -8.43
CA ARG A 37 30.55 16.13 -7.44
C ARG A 37 29.76 15.94 -6.14
N LEU A 38 29.17 17.03 -5.65
CA LEU A 38 28.28 16.98 -4.49
C LEU A 38 27.02 16.15 -4.79
N ALA A 39 26.51 16.20 -6.02
CA ALA A 39 25.38 15.38 -6.45
C ALA A 39 25.70 13.88 -6.36
N ILE A 40 26.84 13.43 -6.87
CA ILE A 40 27.26 12.03 -6.76
C ILE A 40 27.40 11.59 -5.30
N ILE A 41 28.00 12.43 -4.45
CA ILE A 41 28.15 12.13 -3.02
C ILE A 41 26.79 11.99 -2.33
N ALA A 42 25.85 12.90 -2.62
CA ALA A 42 24.49 12.81 -2.10
C ALA A 42 23.80 11.52 -2.56
N MET A 43 23.98 11.13 -3.81
CA MET A 43 23.36 9.94 -4.41
C MET A 43 24.00 8.62 -3.94
N LEU A 44 25.16 8.63 -3.30
CA LEU A 44 25.83 7.44 -2.81
C LEU A 44 24.97 6.68 -1.76
N THR A 45 24.10 7.38 -1.07
CA THR A 45 23.18 6.77 -0.07
C THR A 45 21.92 6.15 -0.72
N ILE A 46 21.61 6.48 -1.99
CA ILE A 46 20.40 6.00 -2.68
C ILE A 46 20.39 4.48 -2.88
N PRO A 47 21.45 3.81 -3.32
CA PRO A 47 21.44 2.35 -3.46
C PRO A 47 21.09 1.63 -2.16
N VAL A 48 21.62 2.10 -1.02
CA VAL A 48 21.31 1.54 0.31
C VAL A 48 19.86 1.78 0.65
N LEU A 49 19.35 2.97 0.35
CA LEU A 49 17.94 3.32 0.57
C LEU A 49 17.00 2.46 -0.29
N LEU A 50 17.34 2.17 -1.54
CA LEU A 50 16.54 1.29 -2.41
C LEU A 50 16.47 -0.14 -1.86
N VAL A 51 17.58 -0.68 -1.36
CA VAL A 51 17.62 -1.99 -0.70
C VAL A 51 16.75 -1.99 0.56
N ALA A 52 16.90 -0.98 1.41
CA ALA A 52 16.08 -0.84 2.62
C ALA A 52 14.57 -0.73 2.30
N THR A 53 14.22 0.02 1.25
CA THR A 53 12.83 0.17 0.79
C THR A 53 12.28 -1.14 0.22
N ALA A 54 13.06 -1.89 -0.56
CA ALA A 54 12.66 -3.18 -1.08
C ALA A 54 12.42 -4.21 0.04
N TRP A 55 13.31 -4.23 1.04
CA TRP A 55 13.14 -5.06 2.23
C TRP A 55 11.88 -4.68 3.02
N PHE A 56 11.67 -3.40 3.29
CA PHE A 56 10.48 -2.90 3.97
C PHE A 56 9.20 -3.28 3.23
N LYS A 57 9.12 -3.00 1.91
CA LYS A 57 7.96 -3.31 1.06
C LYS A 57 7.57 -4.78 1.11
N ARG A 58 8.55 -5.68 1.06
CA ARG A 58 8.31 -7.13 1.11
C ARG A 58 7.70 -7.55 2.45
N ASN A 59 8.29 -7.09 3.55
CA ASN A 59 7.91 -7.52 4.89
C ASN A 59 6.61 -6.86 5.36
N ILE A 60 6.40 -5.58 5.08
CA ILE A 60 5.19 -4.87 5.46
C ILE A 60 3.95 -5.43 4.74
N LYS A 61 4.10 -5.86 3.48
CA LYS A 61 3.01 -6.51 2.75
C LYS A 61 2.55 -7.79 3.44
N ALA A 62 3.48 -8.64 3.86
CA ALA A 62 3.19 -9.87 4.58
C ALA A 62 2.53 -9.58 5.94
N ALA A 63 3.08 -8.62 6.69
CA ALA A 63 2.52 -8.21 7.98
C ALA A 63 1.08 -7.67 7.86
N PHE A 64 0.76 -6.89 6.83
CA PHE A 64 -0.60 -6.43 6.59
C PHE A 64 -1.56 -7.56 6.21
N GLN A 65 -1.10 -8.58 5.49
CA GLN A 65 -1.91 -9.76 5.20
C GLN A 65 -2.25 -10.52 6.49
N ASP A 66 -1.26 -10.74 7.36
CA ASP A 66 -1.46 -11.32 8.70
C ASP A 66 -2.48 -10.51 9.52
N VAL A 67 -2.34 -9.18 9.54
CA VAL A 67 -3.30 -8.32 10.27
C VAL A 67 -4.72 -8.50 9.75
N ARG A 68 -4.92 -8.51 8.42
CA ARG A 68 -6.25 -8.71 7.82
C ARG A 68 -6.84 -10.06 8.18
N GLU A 69 -6.03 -11.11 8.17
CA GLU A 69 -6.48 -12.45 8.55
C GLU A 69 -6.91 -12.49 10.02
N GLN A 70 -6.11 -11.93 10.93
CA GLN A 70 -6.43 -11.89 12.35
C GLN A 70 -7.66 -11.02 12.65
N VAL A 71 -7.83 -9.89 11.95
CA VAL A 71 -9.05 -9.07 12.02
C VAL A 71 -10.28 -9.86 11.57
N SER A 72 -10.16 -10.61 10.47
CA SER A 72 -11.25 -11.45 9.96
C SER A 72 -11.64 -12.53 10.98
N GLN A 73 -10.65 -13.24 11.55
CA GLN A 73 -10.89 -14.26 12.58
C GLN A 73 -11.55 -13.67 13.82
N LEU A 74 -11.12 -12.49 14.27
CA LEU A 74 -11.69 -11.79 15.41
C LEU A 74 -13.16 -11.40 15.15
N ASN A 75 -13.43 -10.83 13.98
CA ASN A 75 -14.77 -10.42 13.59
C ASN A 75 -15.72 -11.63 13.47
N THR A 76 -15.26 -12.73 12.86
CA THR A 76 -16.04 -13.98 12.78
C THR A 76 -16.38 -14.51 14.17
N PHE A 77 -15.37 -14.58 15.06
CA PHE A 77 -15.58 -15.01 16.43
C PHE A 77 -16.62 -14.15 17.15
N VAL A 78 -16.50 -12.82 17.06
CA VAL A 78 -17.44 -11.89 17.69
C VAL A 78 -18.85 -12.06 17.13
N GLN A 79 -18.99 -12.15 15.80
CA GLN A 79 -20.27 -12.31 15.14
C GLN A 79 -20.95 -13.63 15.53
N GLU A 80 -20.21 -14.74 15.53
CA GLU A 80 -20.72 -16.05 15.96
C GLU A 80 -21.21 -16.03 17.41
N HIS A 81 -20.48 -15.34 18.30
CA HIS A 81 -20.84 -15.26 19.72
C HIS A 81 -21.98 -14.28 20.02
N ILE A 82 -22.14 -13.21 19.22
CA ILE A 82 -23.32 -12.35 19.35
C ILE A 82 -24.59 -13.13 19.00
N VAL A 83 -24.56 -13.91 17.93
CA VAL A 83 -25.71 -14.71 17.48
C VAL A 83 -25.91 -15.95 18.35
N GLY A 84 -24.83 -16.62 18.78
CA GLY A 84 -24.82 -17.88 19.49
C GLY A 84 -24.67 -17.79 21.01
N MET A 85 -24.75 -16.61 21.63
CA MET A 85 -24.51 -16.44 23.06
C MET A 85 -25.43 -17.31 23.93
N ASN A 86 -26.69 -17.48 23.54
CA ASN A 86 -27.64 -18.36 24.24
C ASN A 86 -27.13 -19.81 24.32
N ILE A 87 -26.49 -20.31 23.28
CA ILE A 87 -25.93 -21.66 23.23
C ILE A 87 -24.75 -21.77 24.20
N VAL A 88 -23.85 -20.77 24.18
CA VAL A 88 -22.71 -20.73 25.09
C VAL A 88 -23.17 -20.78 26.55
N GLN A 89 -24.21 -20.02 26.91
CA GLN A 89 -24.77 -19.96 28.25
C GLN A 89 -25.47 -21.24 28.64
N ILE A 90 -26.29 -21.83 27.74
CA ILE A 90 -27.00 -23.11 28.03
C ILE A 90 -25.99 -24.23 28.34
N PHE A 91 -24.85 -24.26 27.68
CA PHE A 91 -23.81 -25.26 27.86
C PHE A 91 -22.73 -24.84 28.90
N ASN A 92 -22.87 -23.69 29.56
CA ASN A 92 -21.93 -23.15 30.57
C ASN A 92 -20.49 -23.15 30.06
N ARG A 93 -20.30 -22.64 28.83
CA ARG A 93 -19.00 -22.64 28.09
C ARG A 93 -18.30 -21.29 28.09
N GLU A 94 -18.76 -20.31 28.85
CA GLU A 94 -18.26 -18.92 28.84
C GLU A 94 -16.75 -18.86 29.07
N ASP A 95 -16.24 -19.58 30.07
CA ASP A 95 -14.80 -19.58 30.37
C ASP A 95 -13.95 -20.18 29.24
N ALA A 96 -14.45 -21.21 28.56
CA ALA A 96 -13.76 -21.84 27.46
C ALA A 96 -13.71 -20.91 26.24
N GLU A 97 -14.84 -20.30 25.91
CA GLU A 97 -14.93 -19.35 24.80
C GLU A 97 -14.17 -18.06 25.09
N TYR A 98 -14.12 -17.59 26.33
CA TYR A 98 -13.30 -16.47 26.73
C TYR A 98 -11.80 -16.74 26.60
N LYS A 99 -11.33 -17.95 26.92
CA LYS A 99 -9.94 -18.36 26.67
C LYS A 99 -9.62 -18.35 25.15
N LYS A 100 -10.54 -18.85 24.32
CA LYS A 100 -10.41 -18.84 22.88
C LYS A 100 -10.34 -17.39 22.32
N PHE A 101 -11.23 -16.52 22.82
CA PHE A 101 -11.19 -15.08 22.49
C PHE A 101 -9.84 -14.45 22.82
N LYS A 102 -9.32 -14.70 24.04
CA LYS A 102 -8.00 -14.19 24.44
C LYS A 102 -6.88 -14.64 23.48
N SER A 103 -6.92 -15.90 23.04
CA SER A 103 -5.92 -16.43 22.09
C SER A 103 -6.02 -15.72 20.74
N ILE A 104 -7.23 -15.54 20.20
CA ILE A 104 -7.45 -14.81 18.93
C ILE A 104 -6.99 -13.36 19.06
N ASN A 105 -7.38 -12.68 20.14
CA ASN A 105 -6.99 -11.30 20.41
C ASN A 105 -5.46 -11.15 20.60
N GLN A 106 -4.81 -12.15 21.20
CA GLN A 106 -3.35 -12.19 21.31
C GLN A 106 -2.70 -12.26 19.93
N SER A 107 -3.16 -13.15 19.05
CA SER A 107 -2.66 -13.28 17.67
C SER A 107 -2.88 -11.99 16.87
N HIS A 108 -4.05 -11.37 17.00
CA HIS A 108 -4.35 -10.07 16.43
C HIS A 108 -3.37 -8.97 16.89
N ARG A 109 -3.12 -8.89 18.20
CA ARG A 109 -2.14 -7.96 18.77
C ARG A 109 -0.73 -8.20 18.20
N GLU A 110 -0.30 -9.46 18.14
CA GLU A 110 1.04 -9.82 17.63
C GLU A 110 1.22 -9.47 16.16
N ALA A 111 0.19 -9.66 15.34
CA ALA A 111 0.20 -9.26 13.94
C ALA A 111 0.36 -7.73 13.80
N HIS A 112 -0.38 -6.94 14.59
CA HIS A 112 -0.24 -5.49 14.61
C HIS A 112 1.13 -5.03 15.09
N VAL A 113 1.67 -5.62 16.16
CA VAL A 113 3.01 -5.30 16.67
C VAL A 113 4.08 -5.58 15.61
N ARG A 114 3.97 -6.70 14.86
CA ARG A 114 4.88 -6.97 13.73
C ARG A 114 4.80 -5.89 12.64
N SER A 115 3.59 -5.47 12.29
CA SER A 115 3.41 -4.39 11.31
C SER A 115 4.07 -3.09 11.77
N ILE A 116 3.83 -2.68 13.02
CA ILE A 116 4.41 -1.47 13.63
C ILE A 116 5.94 -1.59 13.69
N PHE A 117 6.48 -2.77 13.99
CA PHE A 117 7.93 -3.00 14.05
C PHE A 117 8.61 -2.68 12.71
N TYR A 118 8.05 -3.08 11.58
CA TYR A 118 8.63 -2.76 10.27
C TYR A 118 8.67 -1.26 10.01
N TYR A 119 7.64 -0.52 10.40
CA TYR A 119 7.66 0.95 10.33
C TYR A 119 8.70 1.55 11.29
N ALA A 120 8.74 1.07 12.53
CA ALA A 120 9.66 1.54 13.54
C ALA A 120 11.13 1.31 13.18
N VAL A 121 11.43 0.34 12.33
CA VAL A 121 12.80 0.09 11.81
C VAL A 121 13.06 0.91 10.55
N PHE A 122 12.10 0.96 9.63
CA PHE A 122 12.30 1.60 8.32
C PHE A 122 12.51 3.11 8.41
N PHE A 123 11.66 3.83 9.16
CA PHE A 123 11.76 5.28 9.23
C PHE A 123 13.08 5.78 9.82
N PRO A 124 13.60 5.23 10.94
CA PRO A 124 14.92 5.59 11.42
C PRO A 124 16.06 5.27 10.44
N ILE A 125 15.99 4.16 9.69
CA ILE A 125 16.98 3.87 8.65
C ILE A 125 17.02 4.98 7.61
N VAL A 126 15.85 5.40 7.12
CA VAL A 126 15.75 6.51 6.14
C VAL A 126 16.32 7.80 6.71
N GLU A 127 16.04 8.10 7.99
CA GLU A 127 16.57 9.29 8.68
C GLU A 127 18.08 9.26 8.82
N VAL A 128 18.64 8.13 9.25
CA VAL A 128 20.10 7.94 9.36
C VAL A 128 20.77 8.08 8.00
N LEU A 129 20.19 7.49 6.92
CA LEU A 129 20.73 7.64 5.57
C LEU A 129 20.70 9.09 5.09
N SER A 130 19.62 9.82 5.40
CA SER A 130 19.51 11.24 5.10
C SER A 130 20.59 12.06 5.85
N ALA A 131 20.75 11.80 7.14
CA ALA A 131 21.79 12.45 7.96
C ALA A 131 23.21 12.11 7.48
N MET A 132 23.46 10.86 7.09
CA MET A 132 24.74 10.45 6.49
C MET A 132 25.01 11.19 5.17
N SER A 133 24.00 11.32 4.31
CA SER A 133 24.14 12.07 3.05
C SER A 133 24.52 13.53 3.33
N ILE A 134 23.84 14.18 4.28
CA ILE A 134 24.16 15.56 4.68
C ILE A 134 25.59 15.63 5.28
N GLY A 135 25.96 14.70 6.16
CA GLY A 135 27.28 14.63 6.76
C GLY A 135 28.40 14.50 5.71
N LEU A 136 28.20 13.65 4.69
CA LEU A 136 29.14 13.48 3.60
C LEU A 136 29.27 14.76 2.75
N ILE A 137 28.14 15.43 2.45
CA ILE A 137 28.12 16.70 1.72
C ILE A 137 28.86 17.79 2.50
N VAL A 138 28.58 17.94 3.79
CA VAL A 138 29.23 18.94 4.65
C VAL A 138 30.72 18.66 4.79
N TRP A 139 31.10 17.40 4.95
CA TRP A 139 32.51 17.01 5.05
C TRP A 139 33.27 17.28 3.76
N TYR A 140 32.77 16.79 2.62
CA TYR A 140 33.44 16.97 1.32
C TYR A 140 33.37 18.42 0.83
N GLY A 141 32.20 19.06 0.93
CA GLY A 141 32.01 20.45 0.53
C GLY A 141 32.81 21.42 1.43
N GLY A 142 32.83 21.18 2.73
CA GLY A 142 33.65 21.95 3.67
C GLY A 142 35.15 21.85 3.37
N GLN A 143 35.65 20.63 3.11
CA GLN A 143 37.05 20.47 2.65
C GLN A 143 37.29 21.19 1.29
N GLY A 144 36.32 21.15 0.39
CA GLY A 144 36.41 21.86 -0.91
C GLY A 144 36.57 23.36 -0.74
N ILE A 145 35.77 23.97 0.15
CA ILE A 145 35.83 25.39 0.47
C ILE A 145 37.20 25.76 1.09
N LEU A 146 37.66 25.00 2.07
CA LEU A 146 38.92 25.22 2.74
C LEU A 146 40.15 25.06 1.81
N SER A 147 40.03 24.19 0.81
CA SER A 147 41.08 23.92 -0.17
C SER A 147 41.04 24.84 -1.38
N GLY A 148 40.19 25.87 -1.40
CA GLY A 148 40.06 26.80 -2.49
C GLY A 148 39.50 26.20 -3.80
N LYS A 149 38.74 25.10 -3.70
CA LYS A 149 37.96 24.55 -4.83
C LYS A 149 36.74 25.44 -5.07
N ASP A 150 36.20 25.37 -6.30
CA ASP A 150 35.05 26.18 -6.76
C ASP A 150 33.70 25.80 -6.07
N ILE A 151 33.75 25.45 -4.79
CA ILE A 151 32.56 25.15 -4.01
C ILE A 151 32.28 26.32 -3.07
N THR A 152 31.06 26.86 -3.16
CA THR A 152 30.60 27.98 -2.33
C THR A 152 29.79 27.50 -1.11
N ILE A 153 29.74 28.33 -0.09
CA ILE A 153 28.88 28.08 1.09
C ILE A 153 27.39 28.02 0.67
N GLY A 154 27.00 28.83 -0.32
CA GLY A 154 25.65 28.84 -0.86
C GLY A 154 25.26 27.49 -1.50
N GLU A 155 26.17 26.88 -2.26
CA GLU A 155 25.96 25.54 -2.82
C GLU A 155 25.84 24.49 -1.73
N LEU A 156 26.65 24.55 -0.69
CA LEU A 156 26.57 23.63 0.45
C LEU A 156 25.18 23.69 1.12
N ILE A 157 24.67 24.88 1.38
CA ILE A 157 23.34 25.09 1.96
C ILE A 157 22.26 24.57 1.02
N ALA A 158 22.38 24.87 -0.30
CA ALA A 158 21.43 24.37 -1.29
C ALA A 158 21.39 22.84 -1.33
N PHE A 159 22.56 22.17 -1.23
CA PHE A 159 22.62 20.71 -1.20
C PHE A 159 22.00 20.08 0.03
N ILE A 160 22.10 20.69 1.21
CA ILE A 160 21.40 20.26 2.41
C ILE A 160 19.88 20.28 2.17
N LEU A 161 19.36 21.35 1.55
CA LEU A 161 17.95 21.45 1.19
C LEU A 161 17.55 20.41 0.14
N PHE A 162 18.38 20.21 -0.89
CA PHE A 162 18.13 19.21 -1.94
C PHE A 162 18.08 17.79 -1.39
N VAL A 163 18.93 17.43 -0.44
CA VAL A 163 18.85 16.11 0.23
C VAL A 163 17.49 15.93 0.93
N HIS A 164 17.03 16.90 1.69
CA HIS A 164 15.71 16.82 2.32
C HIS A 164 14.59 16.70 1.29
N MET A 165 14.68 17.46 0.18
CA MET A 165 13.69 17.39 -0.91
C MET A 165 13.74 16.07 -1.68
N MET A 166 14.88 15.39 -1.74
CA MET A 166 15.07 14.11 -2.41
C MET A 166 14.55 12.94 -1.55
N PHE A 167 14.80 12.95 -0.24
CA PHE A 167 14.38 11.86 0.64
C PHE A 167 12.88 11.86 0.96
N ARG A 168 12.23 13.03 0.94
CA ARG A 168 10.79 13.16 1.23
C ARG A 168 9.87 12.39 0.28
N PRO A 169 10.03 12.46 -1.06
CA PRO A 169 9.25 11.66 -2.01
C PRO A 169 9.36 10.16 -1.77
N ILE A 170 10.53 9.67 -1.41
CA ILE A 170 10.78 8.24 -1.20
C ILE A 170 9.98 7.71 -0.01
N ARG A 171 9.90 8.49 1.09
CA ARG A 171 9.02 8.14 2.23
C ARG A 171 7.55 8.11 1.81
N GLN A 172 7.10 9.11 1.08
CA GLN A 172 5.69 9.21 0.64
C GLN A 172 5.31 8.12 -0.35
N LEU A 173 6.20 7.73 -1.26
CA LEU A 173 5.96 6.63 -2.20
C LEU A 173 5.80 5.29 -1.48
N ALA A 174 6.57 5.04 -0.41
CA ALA A 174 6.43 3.83 0.40
C ALA A 174 5.04 3.72 1.04
N ASP A 175 4.51 4.84 1.55
CA ASP A 175 3.17 4.89 2.15
C ASP A 175 2.05 4.75 1.12
N ARG A 176 2.22 5.32 -0.08
CA ARG A 176 1.20 5.34 -1.15
C ARG A 176 1.10 4.03 -1.93
N PHE A 177 2.09 3.15 -1.82
CA PHE A 177 2.09 1.90 -2.56
C PHE A 177 0.85 1.02 -2.27
N ASN A 178 0.38 1.02 -1.03
CA ASN A 178 -0.80 0.26 -0.64
C ASN A 178 -2.09 0.80 -1.29
N VAL A 179 -2.20 2.13 -1.39
CA VAL A 179 -3.33 2.80 -2.06
C VAL A 179 -3.39 2.43 -3.54
N LEU A 180 -2.24 2.44 -4.23
CA LEU A 180 -2.17 2.01 -5.64
C LEU A 180 -2.58 0.55 -5.81
N GLN A 181 -2.14 -0.34 -4.93
CA GLN A 181 -2.46 -1.77 -5.03
C GLN A 181 -3.97 -2.02 -4.84
N MET A 182 -4.61 -1.33 -3.90
CA MET A 182 -6.07 -1.41 -3.72
C MET A 182 -6.82 -0.96 -4.98
N GLY A 183 -6.29 0.05 -5.67
CA GLY A 183 -6.92 0.53 -6.87
C GLY A 183 -6.79 -0.36 -8.08
N ILE A 184 -5.64 -0.96 -8.25
CA ILE A 184 -5.48 -1.94 -9.32
C ILE A 184 -6.49 -3.08 -9.13
N VAL A 185 -6.62 -3.61 -7.91
CA VAL A 185 -7.59 -4.68 -7.60
C VAL A 185 -9.04 -4.21 -7.78
N GLY A 186 -9.38 -2.97 -7.35
CA GLY A 186 -10.71 -2.40 -7.57
C GLY A 186 -11.01 -2.21 -9.07
N SER A 187 -10.03 -1.72 -9.83
CA SER A 187 -10.16 -1.58 -11.28
C SER A 187 -10.36 -2.92 -11.98
N GLU A 188 -9.57 -3.94 -11.64
CA GLU A 188 -9.73 -5.30 -12.20
C GLU A 188 -11.14 -5.86 -11.97
N ARG A 189 -11.71 -5.64 -10.77
CA ARG A 189 -13.08 -6.09 -10.48
C ARG A 189 -14.12 -5.36 -11.32
N VAL A 190 -14.01 -4.04 -11.46
CA VAL A 190 -14.94 -3.24 -12.27
C VAL A 190 -14.83 -3.63 -13.74
N PHE A 191 -13.62 -3.73 -14.30
CA PHE A 191 -13.43 -4.15 -15.68
C PHE A 191 -13.89 -5.58 -15.92
N LYS A 192 -13.68 -6.49 -14.97
CA LYS A 192 -14.20 -7.87 -15.07
C LYS A 192 -15.71 -7.89 -15.20
N VAL A 193 -16.44 -7.04 -14.46
CA VAL A 193 -17.90 -6.94 -14.59
C VAL A 193 -18.28 -6.37 -15.96
N LEU A 194 -17.57 -5.35 -16.44
CA LEU A 194 -17.83 -4.74 -17.77
C LEU A 194 -17.53 -5.69 -18.94
N ASP A 195 -16.49 -6.52 -18.79
CA ASP A 195 -16.07 -7.47 -19.82
C ASP A 195 -16.86 -8.78 -19.78
N THR A 196 -17.65 -9.02 -18.72
CA THR A 196 -18.49 -10.22 -18.60
C THR A 196 -19.73 -10.06 -19.46
N ASN A 197 -19.73 -10.71 -20.62
CA ASN A 197 -20.87 -10.80 -21.53
C ASN A 197 -21.71 -12.05 -21.21
N GLU A 198 -22.50 -12.01 -20.16
CA GLU A 198 -23.51 -13.02 -19.86
C GLU A 198 -24.84 -12.64 -20.59
N ILE A 199 -24.85 -12.76 -21.90
CA ILE A 199 -26.04 -12.59 -22.68
C ILE A 199 -26.66 -13.97 -22.93
N ILE A 200 -27.87 -14.17 -22.43
CA ILE A 200 -28.68 -15.32 -22.86
C ILE A 200 -29.03 -15.07 -24.33
N LYS A 201 -28.32 -15.77 -25.20
CA LYS A 201 -28.58 -15.68 -26.65
C LYS A 201 -29.98 -16.23 -26.91
N ASP A 202 -30.83 -15.42 -27.52
CA ASP A 202 -32.09 -15.89 -28.05
C ASP A 202 -31.82 -16.78 -29.27
N ILE A 203 -31.84 -18.10 -29.01
CA ILE A 203 -31.73 -19.15 -30.06
C ILE A 203 -33.09 -19.74 -30.39
N GLY A 204 -34.16 -19.08 -29.94
CA GLY A 204 -35.52 -19.48 -30.25
C GLY A 204 -35.83 -19.39 -31.74
N VAL A 205 -36.22 -20.50 -32.34
CA VAL A 205 -36.57 -20.59 -33.77
C VAL A 205 -38.08 -20.45 -33.99
N ASN A 206 -38.88 -20.57 -32.93
CA ASN A 206 -40.34 -20.57 -33.00
C ASN A 206 -40.95 -19.28 -32.48
N ASN A 207 -41.57 -18.49 -33.36
CA ASN A 207 -42.47 -17.41 -32.97
C ASN A 207 -43.87 -17.96 -32.72
N LEU A 208 -44.37 -17.86 -31.50
CA LEU A 208 -45.72 -18.25 -31.14
C LEU A 208 -46.69 -17.09 -31.50
N GLU A 209 -47.37 -17.20 -32.63
CA GLU A 209 -48.32 -16.18 -33.11
C GLU A 209 -49.66 -16.16 -32.36
N ASN A 210 -50.06 -17.26 -31.70
CA ASN A 210 -51.31 -17.36 -30.94
C ASN A 210 -51.14 -18.16 -29.65
N MET A 211 -50.85 -17.47 -28.53
CA MET A 211 -50.85 -18.09 -27.21
C MET A 211 -52.22 -18.12 -26.56
N GLN A 212 -52.77 -19.30 -26.32
CA GLN A 212 -54.04 -19.50 -25.58
C GLN A 212 -53.84 -19.46 -24.04
N GLY A 213 -52.65 -19.12 -23.54
CA GLY A 213 -52.39 -18.91 -22.13
C GLY A 213 -52.21 -20.16 -21.28
N ALA A 214 -52.26 -21.37 -21.86
CA ALA A 214 -51.98 -22.60 -21.12
C ALA A 214 -50.45 -22.91 -21.12
N ILE A 215 -49.86 -23.02 -19.97
CA ILE A 215 -48.42 -23.36 -19.79
C ILE A 215 -48.35 -24.66 -19.00
N SER A 216 -47.63 -25.67 -19.54
CA SER A 216 -47.40 -26.96 -18.87
C SER A 216 -45.89 -27.21 -18.77
N PHE A 217 -45.42 -27.45 -17.58
CA PHE A 217 -44.05 -27.89 -17.31
C PHE A 217 -44.05 -29.42 -17.14
N ASN A 218 -43.42 -30.14 -18.07
CA ASN A 218 -43.38 -31.60 -18.04
C ASN A 218 -41.91 -32.04 -17.94
N LYS A 219 -41.51 -32.59 -16.80
CA LYS A 219 -40.15 -33.09 -16.52
C LYS A 219 -39.08 -32.05 -16.84
N VAL A 220 -39.23 -30.83 -16.31
CA VAL A 220 -38.25 -29.76 -16.46
C VAL A 220 -37.32 -29.80 -15.26
N ASP A 221 -36.04 -30.16 -15.50
CA ASP A 221 -34.96 -30.01 -14.55
C ASP A 221 -34.25 -28.68 -14.79
N PHE A 222 -34.01 -27.89 -13.73
CA PHE A 222 -33.28 -26.64 -13.81
C PHE A 222 -32.14 -26.66 -12.82
N ALA A 223 -30.93 -26.32 -13.25
CA ALA A 223 -29.77 -26.13 -12.40
C ALA A 223 -29.10 -24.78 -12.74
N TYR A 224 -28.60 -24.13 -11.73
CA TYR A 224 -27.73 -22.96 -11.89
C TYR A 224 -26.30 -23.39 -12.26
#